data_110243c4e3b3694fed5eda8789aa6077
#
_entry.id   110243c4e3b3694fed5eda8789aa6077
#
_cell.length_a   1.000
_cell.length_b   1.000
_cell.length_c   1.000
_cell.angle_alpha   90.00
_cell.angle_beta   90.00
_cell.angle_gamma   90.00
#
_symmetry.space_group_name_H-M   'P 1'
#
loop_
_entity.id
_entity.type
_entity.pdbx_description
1 polymer ?
#
loop_
_entity_poly.entity_id
_entity_poly.type
_entity_poly.pdbx_seq_one_letter_code
_entity_poly.pdbx_strand_id
1 'polypeptide(L)'
;MTSETPPLLSRVADSVYWMARYIERAENVARFIGVNLHLQLDLPLEPAYQWQPLIDTSGDAERFLEQYGEATEGNVIQFLAFDDRNSNSIYSCLRAARENARSIRETISSEMWEQVNSMYLQFQDRRAARQHESLPEILRGTRLACHMFQGITDGTMSYNEAWHFLRLGRMIERADKTSRILDVKYFILLPTTTGVGTPYDDIHWAAVLKSVSGFEMYRKRFGRISPRNIVDFLLMNREFPRAIRHCVQSAQESLHAITGVSASSSEYESQKLMKVLGAELQSASVPRIIQSGLHEYLDALQTKMNAVGESLLQDFFILGPVERSVGAGGAQH
;
A
#
# COMPACT_ATOMS: atom_id res chain seq x y z
N MET A 1 12.45 7.48 -36.83
CA MET A 1 11.38 6.47 -36.80
C MET A 1 11.12 6.18 -35.34
N THR A 2 10.16 6.87 -34.73
CA THR A 2 9.67 6.55 -33.40
C THR A 2 8.76 5.33 -33.59
N SER A 3 9.26 4.15 -33.21
CA SER A 3 8.40 2.96 -33.09
C SER A 3 7.44 3.23 -31.94
N GLU A 4 6.22 3.64 -32.27
CA GLU A 4 5.13 3.66 -31.30
C GLU A 4 4.95 2.21 -30.83
N THR A 5 5.33 1.94 -29.61
CA THR A 5 5.06 0.65 -28.96
C THR A 5 3.52 0.55 -28.86
N PRO A 6 2.89 -0.55 -29.28
CA PRO A 6 1.44 -0.69 -29.15
C PRO A 6 1.05 -0.57 -27.66
N PRO A 7 -0.09 0.07 -27.35
CA PRO A 7 -0.54 0.25 -25.98
C PRO A 7 -0.70 -1.10 -25.28
N LEU A 8 -0.42 -1.11 -23.99
CA LEU A 8 -0.50 -2.30 -23.16
C LEU A 8 -1.97 -2.79 -23.10
N LEU A 9 -2.18 -4.10 -23.24
CA LEU A 9 -3.52 -4.66 -23.12
C LEU A 9 -4.07 -4.42 -21.69
N SER A 10 -5.32 -3.98 -21.58
CA SER A 10 -5.99 -3.67 -20.29
C SER A 10 -5.81 -4.78 -19.26
N ARG A 11 -5.94 -6.05 -19.64
CA ARG A 11 -5.72 -7.19 -18.74
C ARG A 11 -4.29 -7.27 -18.21
N VAL A 12 -3.30 -6.90 -19.03
CA VAL A 12 -1.89 -6.92 -18.62
C VAL A 12 -1.61 -5.77 -17.66
N ALA A 13 -2.12 -4.57 -17.97
CA ALA A 13 -2.04 -3.41 -17.11
C ALA A 13 -2.65 -3.68 -15.72
N ASP A 14 -3.85 -4.26 -15.68
CA ASP A 14 -4.55 -4.67 -14.46
C ASP A 14 -3.71 -5.67 -13.65
N SER A 15 -3.23 -6.73 -14.29
CA SER A 15 -2.43 -7.77 -13.62
C SER A 15 -1.12 -7.22 -13.03
N VAL A 16 -0.40 -6.36 -13.76
CA VAL A 16 0.84 -5.71 -13.28
C VAL A 16 0.56 -4.80 -12.10
N TYR A 17 -0.48 -3.96 -12.19
CA TYR A 17 -0.90 -3.02 -11.16
C TYR A 17 -1.27 -3.75 -9.85
N TRP A 18 -2.13 -4.77 -9.93
CA TRP A 18 -2.56 -5.52 -8.77
C TRP A 18 -1.47 -6.42 -8.18
N MET A 19 -0.60 -7.01 -9.01
CA MET A 19 0.57 -7.73 -8.53
C MET A 19 1.41 -6.87 -7.59
N ALA A 20 1.71 -5.64 -8.01
CA ALA A 20 2.49 -4.70 -7.20
C ALA A 20 1.78 -4.30 -5.90
N ARG A 21 0.46 -4.06 -5.96
CA ARG A 21 -0.35 -3.76 -4.77
C ARG A 21 -0.34 -4.91 -3.77
N TYR A 22 -0.54 -6.13 -4.22
CA TYR A 22 -0.55 -7.30 -3.34
C TYR A 22 0.80 -7.54 -2.67
N ILE A 23 1.91 -7.39 -3.39
CA ILE A 23 3.26 -7.53 -2.81
C ILE A 23 3.53 -6.44 -1.76
N GLU A 24 3.20 -5.19 -2.05
CA GLU A 24 3.34 -4.08 -1.10
C GLU A 24 2.43 -4.27 0.13
N ARG A 25 1.20 -4.79 -0.07
CA ARG A 25 0.26 -5.11 1.02
C ARG A 25 0.80 -6.21 1.92
N ALA A 26 1.29 -7.31 1.36
CA ALA A 26 1.89 -8.41 2.11
C ALA A 26 3.09 -7.93 2.96
N GLU A 27 3.94 -7.07 2.40
CA GLU A 27 5.07 -6.47 3.11
C GLU A 27 4.62 -5.61 4.28
N ASN A 28 3.62 -4.74 4.06
CA ASN A 28 3.10 -3.86 5.12
C ASN A 28 2.43 -4.65 6.25
N VAL A 29 1.62 -5.67 5.94
CA VAL A 29 0.97 -6.52 6.94
C VAL A 29 2.04 -7.27 7.77
N ALA A 30 3.04 -7.85 7.12
CA ALA A 30 4.14 -8.53 7.81
C ALA A 30 4.91 -7.59 8.75
N ARG A 31 5.06 -6.32 8.36
CA ARG A 31 5.71 -5.30 9.17
C ARG A 31 4.86 -4.90 10.37
N PHE A 32 3.56 -4.68 10.17
CA PHE A 32 2.65 -4.29 11.27
C PHE A 32 2.61 -5.33 12.37
N ILE A 33 2.42 -6.60 12.01
CA ILE A 33 2.44 -7.69 12.97
C ILE A 33 3.80 -7.74 13.67
N GLY A 34 4.90 -7.69 12.92
CA GLY A 34 6.25 -7.75 13.50
C GLY A 34 6.57 -6.62 14.46
N VAL A 35 6.17 -5.38 14.17
CA VAL A 35 6.34 -4.23 15.08
C VAL A 35 5.47 -4.39 16.32
N ASN A 36 4.25 -4.89 16.18
CA ASN A 36 3.34 -5.09 17.31
C ASN A 36 3.84 -6.16 18.28
N LEU A 37 4.41 -7.26 17.76
CA LEU A 37 5.07 -8.27 18.59
C LEU A 37 6.23 -7.70 19.42
N HIS A 38 7.02 -6.77 18.86
CA HIS A 38 8.09 -6.12 19.61
C HIS A 38 7.55 -5.14 20.67
N LEU A 39 6.46 -4.42 20.35
CA LEU A 39 5.82 -3.52 21.32
C LEU A 39 5.32 -4.26 22.55
N GLN A 40 4.86 -5.49 22.39
CA GLN A 40 4.37 -6.33 23.47
C GLN A 40 5.46 -6.62 24.51
N LEU A 41 6.72 -6.70 24.06
CA LEU A 41 7.85 -6.91 24.96
C LEU A 41 8.21 -5.64 25.75
N ASP A 42 7.96 -4.47 25.16
CA ASP A 42 8.32 -3.18 25.75
C ASP A 42 7.20 -2.60 26.64
N LEU A 43 5.94 -2.98 26.39
CA LEU A 43 4.75 -2.43 27.05
C LEU A 43 3.78 -3.55 27.43
N PRO A 44 3.58 -3.83 28.72
CA PRO A 44 2.56 -4.79 29.18
C PRO A 44 1.17 -4.14 29.14
N LEU A 45 0.59 -4.00 27.95
CA LEU A 45 -0.78 -3.54 27.73
C LEU A 45 -1.74 -4.74 27.73
N GLU A 46 -3.02 -4.50 28.06
CA GLU A 46 -4.04 -5.52 27.84
C GLU A 46 -4.12 -5.90 26.33
N PRO A 47 -4.24 -7.18 26.00
CA PRO A 47 -4.19 -7.68 24.61
C PRO A 47 -5.14 -6.97 23.65
N ALA A 48 -6.37 -6.65 24.09
CA ALA A 48 -7.34 -5.96 23.26
C ALA A 48 -6.87 -4.59 22.79
N TYR A 49 -6.27 -3.78 23.66
CA TYR A 49 -5.74 -2.46 23.30
C TYR A 49 -4.52 -2.55 22.39
N GLN A 50 -3.86 -3.69 22.34
CA GLN A 50 -2.66 -3.89 21.56
C GLN A 50 -2.93 -4.41 20.15
N TRP A 51 -3.89 -5.32 20.00
CA TRP A 51 -4.13 -6.01 18.73
C TRP A 51 -5.29 -5.43 17.91
N GLN A 52 -6.31 -4.85 18.56
CA GLN A 52 -7.43 -4.20 17.87
C GLN A 52 -6.98 -3.16 16.83
N PRO A 53 -5.96 -2.30 17.10
CA PRO A 53 -5.49 -1.33 16.13
C PRO A 53 -4.99 -1.89 14.82
N LEU A 54 -4.48 -3.13 14.80
CA LEU A 54 -4.05 -3.78 13.57
C LEU A 54 -5.26 -4.12 12.69
N ILE A 55 -6.35 -4.51 13.30
CA ILE A 55 -7.61 -4.81 12.62
C ILE A 55 -8.23 -3.51 12.06
N ASP A 56 -8.29 -2.45 12.86
CA ASP A 56 -8.81 -1.15 12.45
C ASP A 56 -8.01 -0.58 11.26
N THR A 57 -6.68 -0.74 11.29
CA THR A 57 -5.77 -0.33 10.20
C THR A 57 -5.97 -1.17 8.92
N SER A 58 -6.42 -2.42 9.04
CA SER A 58 -6.59 -3.30 7.89
C SER A 58 -7.72 -2.85 6.96
N GLY A 59 -8.76 -2.24 7.51
CA GLY A 59 -10.01 -1.90 6.83
C GLY A 59 -11.00 -3.08 6.76
N ASP A 60 -10.73 -4.17 7.47
CA ASP A 60 -11.52 -5.40 7.45
C ASP A 60 -12.16 -5.70 8.84
N ALA A 61 -12.41 -4.68 9.66
CA ALA A 61 -12.84 -4.83 11.05
C ALA A 61 -14.17 -5.58 11.19
N GLU A 62 -15.17 -5.27 10.36
CA GLU A 62 -16.46 -5.96 10.37
C GLU A 62 -16.29 -7.46 10.08
N ARG A 63 -15.55 -7.78 9.03
CA ARG A 63 -15.27 -9.17 8.62
C ARG A 63 -14.51 -9.94 9.70
N PHE A 64 -13.55 -9.28 10.35
CA PHE A 64 -12.82 -9.87 11.46
C PHE A 64 -13.75 -10.19 12.62
N LEU A 65 -14.58 -9.24 13.01
CA LEU A 65 -15.54 -9.39 14.12
C LEU A 65 -16.49 -10.56 13.87
N GLU A 66 -17.04 -10.69 12.67
CA GLU A 66 -17.93 -11.78 12.27
C GLU A 66 -17.26 -13.17 12.34
N GLN A 67 -15.97 -13.27 12.02
CA GLN A 67 -15.28 -14.54 11.88
C GLN A 67 -14.51 -14.96 13.14
N TYR A 68 -13.97 -14.01 13.88
CA TYR A 68 -13.04 -14.25 14.99
C TYR A 68 -13.50 -13.66 16.32
N GLY A 69 -14.41 -12.69 16.30
CA GLY A 69 -14.89 -12.00 17.49
C GLY A 69 -13.80 -11.09 18.10
N GLU A 70 -13.20 -11.52 19.19
CA GLU A 70 -12.25 -10.71 19.95
C GLU A 70 -10.86 -10.64 19.29
N ALA A 71 -10.23 -9.44 19.34
CA ALA A 71 -8.89 -9.18 18.79
C ALA A 71 -7.77 -9.70 19.72
N THR A 72 -7.73 -11.02 19.91
CA THR A 72 -6.59 -11.68 20.57
C THR A 72 -5.39 -11.77 19.63
N GLU A 73 -4.18 -11.93 20.17
CA GLU A 73 -2.97 -12.16 19.39
C GLU A 73 -3.15 -13.27 18.32
N GLY A 74 -3.65 -14.43 18.77
CA GLY A 74 -3.84 -15.59 17.89
C GLY A 74 -4.82 -15.33 16.76
N ASN A 75 -5.97 -14.69 17.05
CA ASN A 75 -7.00 -14.38 16.07
C ASN A 75 -6.52 -13.36 15.05
N VAL A 76 -5.87 -12.29 15.51
CA VAL A 76 -5.36 -11.23 14.64
C VAL A 76 -4.25 -11.74 13.73
N ILE A 77 -3.30 -12.50 14.25
CA ILE A 77 -2.23 -13.10 13.45
C ILE A 77 -2.80 -14.09 12.45
N GLN A 78 -3.75 -14.94 12.86
CA GLN A 78 -4.40 -15.88 11.95
C GLN A 78 -5.10 -15.15 10.82
N PHE A 79 -5.90 -14.13 11.13
CA PHE A 79 -6.66 -13.35 10.15
C PHE A 79 -5.76 -12.57 9.17
N LEU A 80 -4.76 -11.85 9.70
CA LEU A 80 -3.91 -10.98 8.88
C LEU A 80 -2.80 -11.71 8.13
N ALA A 81 -2.28 -12.83 8.67
CA ALA A 81 -1.18 -13.52 8.01
C ALA A 81 -1.61 -14.77 7.22
N PHE A 82 -2.51 -15.59 7.77
CA PHE A 82 -2.66 -16.97 7.32
C PHE A 82 -4.07 -17.33 6.79
N ASP A 83 -5.10 -16.53 7.04
CA ASP A 83 -6.47 -16.84 6.60
C ASP A 83 -6.61 -16.66 5.09
N ASP A 84 -6.98 -17.73 4.39
CA ASP A 84 -7.23 -17.74 2.94
C ASP A 84 -8.60 -17.15 2.55
N ARG A 85 -9.50 -16.99 3.51
CA ARG A 85 -10.78 -16.30 3.35
C ARG A 85 -10.61 -14.78 3.40
N ASN A 86 -9.59 -14.29 4.12
CA ASN A 86 -9.25 -12.87 4.10
C ASN A 86 -8.41 -12.55 2.86
N SER A 87 -8.99 -11.82 1.89
CA SER A 87 -8.30 -11.40 0.65
C SER A 87 -7.08 -10.50 0.91
N ASN A 88 -7.01 -9.85 2.07
CA ASN A 88 -5.93 -8.95 2.47
C ASN A 88 -4.87 -9.62 3.36
N SER A 89 -5.00 -10.91 3.68
CA SER A 89 -3.97 -11.65 4.42
C SER A 89 -2.67 -11.75 3.61
N ILE A 90 -1.53 -11.94 4.29
CA ILE A 90 -0.24 -12.15 3.62
C ILE A 90 -0.34 -13.32 2.64
N TYR A 91 -0.94 -14.45 3.07
CA TYR A 91 -1.11 -15.63 2.21
C TYR A 91 -1.92 -15.33 0.95
N SER A 92 -3.08 -14.70 1.09
CA SER A 92 -3.96 -14.37 -0.05
C SER A 92 -3.32 -13.35 -0.98
N CYS A 93 -2.62 -12.36 -0.43
CA CYS A 93 -1.88 -11.38 -1.23
C CYS A 93 -0.77 -12.03 -2.06
N LEU A 94 0.05 -12.91 -1.45
CA LEU A 94 1.12 -13.60 -2.18
C LEU A 94 0.56 -14.57 -3.24
N ARG A 95 -0.56 -15.24 -2.95
CA ARG A 95 -1.28 -16.08 -3.91
C ARG A 95 -1.77 -15.25 -5.10
N ALA A 96 -2.45 -14.12 -4.84
CA ALA A 96 -2.98 -13.26 -5.88
C ALA A 96 -1.87 -12.61 -6.72
N ALA A 97 -0.78 -12.16 -6.08
CA ALA A 97 0.40 -11.65 -6.79
C ALA A 97 1.00 -12.70 -7.74
N ARG A 98 1.09 -13.95 -7.30
CA ARG A 98 1.59 -15.07 -8.11
C ARG A 98 0.68 -15.36 -9.31
N GLU A 99 -0.63 -15.39 -9.12
CA GLU A 99 -1.57 -15.64 -10.23
C GLU A 99 -1.52 -14.49 -11.25
N ASN A 100 -1.42 -13.24 -10.80
CA ASN A 100 -1.21 -12.11 -11.69
C ASN A 100 0.11 -12.23 -12.46
N ALA A 101 1.23 -12.50 -11.78
CA ALA A 101 2.52 -12.71 -12.43
C ALA A 101 2.49 -13.85 -13.45
N ARG A 102 1.77 -14.95 -13.15
CA ARG A 102 1.61 -16.10 -14.04
C ARG A 102 0.89 -15.73 -15.35
N SER A 103 -0.07 -14.83 -15.28
CA SER A 103 -0.87 -14.40 -16.43
C SER A 103 -0.14 -13.45 -17.38
N ILE A 104 1.01 -12.87 -16.94
CA ILE A 104 1.75 -11.83 -17.66
C ILE A 104 3.25 -12.16 -17.79
N ARG A 105 3.60 -13.43 -17.84
CA ARG A 105 5.01 -13.89 -17.87
C ARG A 105 5.81 -13.33 -19.05
N GLU A 106 5.17 -13.03 -20.14
CA GLU A 106 5.75 -12.40 -21.31
C GLU A 106 6.08 -10.91 -21.13
N THR A 107 5.52 -10.28 -20.09
CA THR A 107 5.70 -8.84 -19.82
C THR A 107 6.74 -8.57 -18.73
N ILE A 108 6.94 -9.51 -17.81
CA ILE A 108 7.87 -9.39 -16.69
C ILE A 108 9.14 -10.21 -16.96
N SER A 109 10.25 -9.90 -16.25
CA SER A 109 11.45 -10.71 -16.35
C SER A 109 11.29 -12.10 -15.74
N SER A 110 12.08 -13.07 -16.19
CA SER A 110 12.12 -14.41 -15.60
C SER A 110 12.44 -14.36 -14.10
N GLU A 111 13.36 -13.48 -13.70
CA GLU A 111 13.76 -13.29 -12.31
C GLU A 111 12.60 -12.73 -11.46
N MET A 112 11.78 -11.83 -11.99
CA MET A 112 10.57 -11.35 -11.31
C MET A 112 9.58 -12.48 -11.09
N TRP A 113 9.33 -13.31 -12.13
CA TRP A 113 8.44 -14.47 -12.00
C TRP A 113 8.96 -15.46 -10.96
N GLU A 114 10.24 -15.82 -11.02
CA GLU A 114 10.87 -16.75 -10.08
C GLU A 114 10.76 -16.23 -8.64
N GLN A 115 11.00 -14.94 -8.43
CA GLN A 115 10.89 -14.33 -7.11
C GLN A 115 9.46 -14.37 -6.58
N VAL A 116 8.46 -13.97 -7.37
CA VAL A 116 7.04 -13.99 -6.92
C VAL A 116 6.58 -15.42 -6.64
N ASN A 117 6.94 -16.38 -7.51
CA ASN A 117 6.60 -17.78 -7.29
C ASN A 117 7.28 -18.34 -6.03
N SER A 118 8.55 -18.04 -5.83
CA SER A 118 9.30 -18.42 -4.63
C SER A 118 8.71 -17.84 -3.34
N MET A 119 8.31 -16.56 -3.35
CA MET A 119 7.65 -15.91 -2.21
C MET A 119 6.40 -16.68 -1.77
N TYR A 120 5.54 -17.02 -2.72
CA TYR A 120 4.31 -17.77 -2.43
C TYR A 120 4.61 -19.16 -1.90
N LEU A 121 5.48 -19.95 -2.56
CA LEU A 121 5.80 -21.31 -2.16
C LEU A 121 6.44 -21.35 -0.77
N GLN A 122 7.44 -20.49 -0.52
CA GLN A 122 8.09 -20.40 0.79
C GLN A 122 7.10 -20.03 1.91
N PHE A 123 6.18 -19.08 1.65
CA PHE A 123 5.18 -18.72 2.65
C PHE A 123 4.19 -19.86 2.88
N GLN A 124 3.79 -20.59 1.84
CA GLN A 124 2.91 -21.76 1.94
C GLN A 124 3.55 -22.86 2.78
N ASP A 125 4.82 -23.17 2.53
CA ASP A 125 5.57 -24.18 3.29
C ASP A 125 5.69 -23.79 4.78
N ARG A 126 6.02 -22.53 5.05
CA ARG A 126 6.09 -21.98 6.42
C ARG A 126 4.73 -21.94 7.10
N ARG A 127 3.64 -21.66 6.37
CA ARG A 127 2.27 -21.76 6.89
C ARG A 127 1.95 -23.17 7.35
N ALA A 128 2.38 -24.19 6.60
CA ALA A 128 2.21 -25.60 6.95
C ALA A 128 3.09 -26.00 8.13
N ALA A 129 4.32 -25.51 8.17
CA ALA A 129 5.34 -25.84 9.18
C ALA A 129 5.35 -24.89 10.41
N ARG A 130 4.37 -23.99 10.55
CA ARG A 130 4.37 -22.92 11.57
C ARG A 130 4.50 -23.39 13.03
N GLN A 131 4.33 -24.68 13.30
CA GLN A 131 4.58 -25.26 14.62
C GLN A 131 6.08 -25.38 14.95
N HIS A 132 6.95 -25.28 13.94
CA HIS A 132 8.40 -25.49 14.04
C HIS A 132 9.21 -24.22 13.71
N GLU A 133 8.59 -23.18 13.14
CA GLU A 133 9.26 -21.92 12.78
C GLU A 133 8.67 -20.74 13.57
N SER A 134 9.52 -19.83 14.04
CA SER A 134 9.06 -18.67 14.79
C SER A 134 8.34 -17.67 13.87
N LEU A 135 7.21 -17.12 14.33
CA LEU A 135 6.46 -16.11 13.61
C LEU A 135 7.33 -14.89 13.20
N PRO A 136 8.20 -14.33 14.08
CA PRO A 136 9.10 -13.25 13.69
C PRO A 136 10.00 -13.58 12.49
N GLU A 137 10.45 -14.82 12.34
CA GLU A 137 11.27 -15.26 11.19
C GLU A 137 10.45 -15.33 9.92
N ILE A 138 9.21 -15.84 9.97
CA ILE A 138 8.28 -15.85 8.84
C ILE A 138 8.03 -14.42 8.35
N LEU A 139 7.70 -13.51 9.26
CA LEU A 139 7.43 -12.10 8.93
C LEU A 139 8.67 -11.38 8.37
N ARG A 140 9.85 -11.63 8.95
CA ARG A 140 11.12 -11.08 8.46
C ARG A 140 11.43 -11.60 7.06
N GLY A 141 11.29 -12.89 6.84
CA GLY A 141 11.49 -13.53 5.54
C GLY A 141 10.56 -12.94 4.46
N THR A 142 9.29 -12.76 4.79
CA THR A 142 8.31 -12.12 3.90
C THR A 142 8.73 -10.71 3.50
N ARG A 143 9.10 -9.86 4.45
CA ARG A 143 9.57 -8.49 4.17
C ARG A 143 10.81 -8.46 3.27
N LEU A 144 11.81 -9.30 3.57
CA LEU A 144 13.02 -9.38 2.75
C LEU A 144 12.73 -9.85 1.33
N ALA A 145 11.84 -10.82 1.16
CA ALA A 145 11.45 -11.32 -0.16
C ALA A 145 10.70 -10.25 -0.97
N CYS A 146 9.86 -9.42 -0.34
CA CYS A 146 9.22 -8.27 -0.99
C CYS A 146 10.24 -7.18 -1.40
N HIS A 147 11.23 -6.90 -0.56
CA HIS A 147 12.32 -5.96 -0.92
C HIS A 147 13.18 -6.50 -2.07
N MET A 148 13.47 -7.81 -2.07
CA MET A 148 14.18 -8.46 -3.18
C MET A 148 13.41 -8.32 -4.48
N PHE A 149 12.09 -8.56 -4.48
CA PHE A 149 11.24 -8.35 -5.65
C PHE A 149 11.36 -6.92 -6.19
N GLN A 150 11.35 -5.90 -5.32
CA GLN A 150 11.52 -4.51 -5.74
C GLN A 150 12.88 -4.28 -6.40
N GLY A 151 13.97 -4.79 -5.81
CA GLY A 151 15.32 -4.69 -6.39
C GLY A 151 15.44 -5.40 -7.73
N ILE A 152 14.87 -6.60 -7.87
CA ILE A 152 14.82 -7.34 -9.15
C ILE A 152 14.03 -6.54 -10.19
N THR A 153 12.85 -5.99 -9.83
CA THR A 153 12.05 -5.19 -10.75
C THR A 153 12.84 -3.99 -11.29
N ASP A 154 13.47 -3.24 -10.39
CA ASP A 154 14.23 -2.04 -10.77
C ASP A 154 15.51 -2.38 -11.57
N GLY A 155 16.05 -3.60 -11.41
CA GLY A 155 17.27 -4.08 -12.12
C GLY A 155 17.02 -4.83 -13.43
N THR A 156 15.80 -5.34 -13.67
CA THR A 156 15.56 -6.26 -14.80
C THR A 156 14.38 -5.89 -15.70
N MET A 157 13.51 -4.98 -15.28
CA MET A 157 12.36 -4.56 -16.07
C MET A 157 12.64 -3.23 -16.78
N SER A 158 12.37 -3.16 -18.08
CA SER A 158 12.42 -1.89 -18.81
C SER A 158 11.40 -0.90 -18.25
N TYR A 159 11.77 0.38 -18.16
CA TYR A 159 10.89 1.44 -17.64
C TYR A 159 9.86 1.88 -18.70
N ASN A 160 9.09 0.90 -19.16
CA ASN A 160 7.99 1.06 -20.11
C ASN A 160 6.65 1.25 -19.40
N GLU A 161 5.56 1.23 -20.15
CA GLU A 161 4.19 1.39 -19.65
C GLU A 161 3.86 0.38 -18.53
N ALA A 162 4.24 -0.89 -18.67
CA ALA A 162 4.01 -1.92 -17.66
C ALA A 162 4.75 -1.61 -16.35
N TRP A 163 6.00 -1.14 -16.41
CA TRP A 163 6.74 -0.70 -15.22
C TRP A 163 6.04 0.48 -14.53
N HIS A 164 5.48 1.42 -15.30
CA HIS A 164 4.75 2.55 -14.72
C HIS A 164 3.46 2.11 -14.04
N PHE A 165 2.70 1.14 -14.57
CA PHE A 165 1.54 0.55 -13.89
C PHE A 165 1.95 -0.18 -12.61
N LEU A 166 3.05 -0.91 -12.60
CA LEU A 166 3.60 -1.54 -11.40
C LEU A 166 3.96 -0.52 -10.34
N ARG A 167 4.69 0.54 -10.72
CA ARG A 167 5.09 1.62 -9.80
C ARG A 167 3.85 2.36 -9.27
N LEU A 168 2.87 2.65 -10.12
CA LEU A 168 1.62 3.29 -9.76
C LEU A 168 0.87 2.50 -8.67
N GLY A 169 0.66 1.20 -8.88
CA GLY A 169 0.02 0.31 -7.92
C GLY A 169 0.75 0.27 -6.58
N ARG A 170 2.07 0.11 -6.61
CA ARG A 170 2.94 0.11 -5.42
C ARG A 170 2.82 1.42 -4.63
N MET A 171 2.85 2.57 -5.31
CA MET A 171 2.85 3.87 -4.64
C MET A 171 1.48 4.21 -4.03
N ILE A 172 0.38 3.90 -4.71
CA ILE A 172 -0.97 4.08 -4.16
C ILE A 172 -1.17 3.20 -2.92
N GLU A 173 -0.80 1.92 -2.98
CA GLU A 173 -0.91 1.02 -1.82
C GLU A 173 -0.08 1.50 -0.64
N ARG A 174 1.13 1.98 -0.91
CA ARG A 174 2.05 2.49 0.12
C ARG A 174 1.52 3.77 0.78
N ALA A 175 0.95 4.70 0.00
CA ALA A 175 0.32 5.90 0.53
C ALA A 175 -0.88 5.55 1.42
N ASP A 176 -1.77 4.65 0.97
CA ASP A 176 -2.92 4.16 1.73
C ASP A 176 -2.48 3.53 3.07
N LYS A 177 -1.51 2.63 3.04
CA LYS A 177 -1.06 1.98 4.28
C LYS A 177 -0.37 2.95 5.24
N THR A 178 0.39 3.91 4.76
CA THR A 178 1.00 4.94 5.61
C THR A 178 -0.06 5.84 6.24
N SER A 179 -1.10 6.24 5.50
CA SER A 179 -2.21 7.06 6.04
C SER A 179 -2.96 6.33 7.16
N ARG A 180 -3.27 5.05 6.95
CA ARG A 180 -3.97 4.21 7.95
C ARG A 180 -3.15 3.98 9.22
N ILE A 181 -1.83 3.75 9.07
CA ILE A 181 -0.92 3.61 10.25
C ILE A 181 -0.90 4.90 11.07
N LEU A 182 -0.82 6.03 10.38
CA LEU A 182 -0.78 7.33 11.05
C LEU A 182 -2.11 7.64 11.74
N ASP A 183 -3.23 7.32 11.08
CA ASP A 183 -4.58 7.54 11.56
C ASP A 183 -4.88 6.75 12.84
N VAL A 184 -4.74 5.44 12.78
CA VAL A 184 -5.05 4.56 13.92
C VAL A 184 -4.20 4.91 15.14
N LYS A 185 -2.92 5.18 14.95
CA LYS A 185 -2.05 5.50 16.09
C LYS A 185 -2.33 6.87 16.70
N TYR A 186 -2.80 7.83 15.91
CA TYR A 186 -3.23 9.11 16.44
C TYR A 186 -4.42 8.95 17.42
N PHE A 187 -5.39 8.09 17.09
CA PHE A 187 -6.53 7.79 17.97
C PHE A 187 -6.16 7.04 19.24
N ILE A 188 -5.29 6.03 19.12
CA ILE A 188 -4.90 5.20 20.28
C ILE A 188 -4.04 5.98 21.27
N LEU A 189 -3.27 6.94 20.77
CA LEU A 189 -2.39 7.75 21.61
C LEU A 189 -3.10 8.91 22.31
N LEU A 190 -4.34 9.25 21.91
CA LEU A 190 -5.12 10.35 22.47
C LEU A 190 -6.34 9.95 23.34
N PRO A 191 -6.52 8.69 23.80
CA PRO A 191 -7.71 8.35 24.60
C PRO A 191 -7.74 9.04 25.97
N THR A 192 -6.61 9.59 26.43
CA THR A 192 -6.56 10.39 27.65
C THR A 192 -5.55 11.52 27.53
N THR A 193 -5.99 12.75 27.83
CA THR A 193 -5.10 13.94 27.90
C THR A 193 -3.97 13.80 28.91
N THR A 194 -4.04 12.82 29.80
CA THR A 194 -3.02 12.53 30.85
C THR A 194 -1.83 11.72 30.35
N GLY A 195 -1.92 11.10 29.16
CA GLY A 195 -0.83 10.28 28.57
C GLY A 195 0.10 11.04 27.61
N VAL A 196 -0.28 12.24 27.17
CA VAL A 196 0.48 13.02 26.19
C VAL A 196 1.79 13.50 26.80
N GLY A 197 2.93 13.22 26.12
CA GLY A 197 4.26 13.61 26.57
C GLY A 197 4.90 12.71 27.63
N THR A 198 4.34 11.53 27.86
CA THR A 198 4.95 10.51 28.71
C THR A 198 5.99 9.67 27.92
N PRO A 199 6.94 8.98 28.59
CA PRO A 199 7.85 8.04 27.92
C PRO A 199 7.12 6.93 27.12
N TYR A 200 5.91 6.56 27.52
CA TYR A 200 5.06 5.60 26.80
C TYR A 200 4.59 6.15 25.46
N ASP A 201 4.29 7.44 25.38
CA ASP A 201 3.92 8.12 24.14
C ASP A 201 5.07 8.06 23.12
N ASP A 202 6.31 8.32 23.55
CA ASP A 202 7.49 8.21 22.68
C ASP A 202 7.70 6.79 22.13
N ILE A 203 7.43 5.74 22.93
CA ILE A 203 7.53 4.34 22.50
C ILE A 203 6.49 4.04 21.40
N HIS A 204 5.26 4.47 21.59
CA HIS A 204 4.22 4.30 20.60
C HIS A 204 4.54 5.04 19.28
N TRP A 205 4.98 6.28 19.34
CA TRP A 205 5.38 7.03 18.15
C TRP A 205 6.61 6.44 17.46
N ALA A 206 7.55 5.90 18.24
CA ALA A 206 8.66 5.13 17.68
C ALA A 206 8.16 3.89 16.93
N ALA A 207 7.11 3.21 17.42
CA ALA A 207 6.50 2.08 16.75
C ALA A 207 5.79 2.47 15.46
N VAL A 208 5.10 3.62 15.41
CA VAL A 208 4.56 4.18 14.16
C VAL A 208 5.67 4.33 13.13
N LEU A 209 6.77 4.98 13.47
CA LEU A 209 7.92 5.16 12.59
C LEU A 209 8.55 3.82 12.16
N LYS A 210 8.68 2.85 13.07
CA LYS A 210 9.17 1.49 12.76
C LYS A 210 8.21 0.77 11.80
N SER A 211 6.89 0.96 11.95
CA SER A 211 5.86 0.36 11.10
C SER A 211 5.94 0.83 9.63
N VAL A 212 6.55 1.97 9.37
CA VAL A 212 6.84 2.47 8.03
C VAL A 212 8.34 2.45 7.67
N SER A 213 9.19 1.76 8.44
CA SER A 213 10.67 1.79 8.28
C SER A 213 11.27 3.19 8.29
N GLY A 214 10.65 4.13 8.97
CA GLY A 214 11.03 5.55 8.95
C GLY A 214 11.83 6.01 10.17
N PHE A 215 12.01 5.16 11.18
CA PHE A 215 12.55 5.57 12.47
C PHE A 215 13.95 6.17 12.37
N GLU A 216 14.87 5.52 11.67
CA GLU A 216 16.26 5.98 11.53
C GLU A 216 16.34 7.27 10.71
N MET A 217 15.58 7.39 9.62
CA MET A 217 15.56 8.58 8.77
C MET A 217 14.93 9.77 9.49
N TYR A 218 13.85 9.52 10.22
CA TYR A 218 13.22 10.52 11.07
C TYR A 218 14.21 11.04 12.14
N ARG A 219 14.90 10.15 12.88
CA ARG A 219 15.85 10.52 13.92
C ARG A 219 17.04 11.32 13.39
N LYS A 220 17.53 10.98 12.19
CA LYS A 220 18.60 11.77 11.54
C LYS A 220 18.17 13.20 11.25
N ARG A 221 16.89 13.42 10.95
CA ARG A 221 16.35 14.75 10.58
C ARG A 221 15.91 15.56 11.81
N PHE A 222 15.23 14.96 12.77
CA PHE A 222 14.57 15.67 13.88
C PHE A 222 15.19 15.40 15.25
N GLY A 223 15.95 14.34 15.41
CA GLY A 223 16.62 13.94 16.64
C GLY A 223 15.67 13.39 17.71
N ARG A 224 14.68 14.16 18.15
CA ARG A 224 13.73 13.77 19.21
C ARG A 224 12.37 13.39 18.62
N ILE A 225 11.67 12.48 19.32
CA ILE A 225 10.29 12.12 19.01
C ILE A 225 9.38 13.34 19.26
N SER A 226 8.54 13.66 18.29
CA SER A 226 7.51 14.70 18.40
C SER A 226 6.34 14.32 17.50
N PRO A 227 5.10 14.20 18.01
CA PRO A 227 3.92 13.86 17.22
C PRO A 227 3.77 14.74 15.97
N ARG A 228 3.90 16.04 16.13
CA ARG A 228 3.81 17.01 15.02
C ARG A 228 4.87 16.76 13.94
N ASN A 229 6.11 16.51 14.35
CA ASN A 229 7.18 16.26 13.38
C ASN A 229 7.03 14.89 12.71
N ILE A 230 6.43 13.89 13.37
CA ILE A 230 6.13 12.59 12.79
C ILE A 230 5.03 12.71 11.75
N VAL A 231 3.96 13.47 12.06
CA VAL A 231 2.92 13.78 11.07
C VAL A 231 3.53 14.51 9.85
N ASP A 232 4.37 15.53 10.07
CA ASP A 232 5.06 16.23 8.99
C ASP A 232 5.92 15.28 8.15
N PHE A 233 6.69 14.43 8.80
CA PHE A 233 7.58 13.47 8.13
C PHE A 233 6.82 12.43 7.32
N LEU A 234 5.75 11.86 7.86
CA LEU A 234 5.01 10.80 7.20
C LEU A 234 4.01 11.34 6.16
N LEU A 235 3.48 12.54 6.36
CA LEU A 235 2.53 13.13 5.44
C LEU A 235 3.24 13.94 4.34
N MET A 236 4.20 14.81 4.68
CA MET A 236 4.67 15.90 3.81
C MET A 236 6.07 15.72 3.25
N ASN A 237 6.86 14.74 3.72
CA ASN A 237 8.23 14.57 3.25
C ASN A 237 8.27 14.17 1.76
N ARG A 238 9.16 14.80 0.99
CA ARG A 238 9.30 14.54 -0.46
C ARG A 238 10.32 13.45 -0.79
N GLU A 239 11.22 13.14 0.14
CA GLU A 239 12.36 12.27 -0.08
C GLU A 239 12.15 10.90 0.56
N PHE A 240 11.39 10.83 1.66
CA PHE A 240 11.16 9.57 2.35
C PHE A 240 10.21 8.67 1.54
N PRO A 241 10.64 7.45 1.13
CA PRO A 241 9.90 6.61 0.18
C PRO A 241 8.52 6.15 0.63
N ARG A 242 8.19 6.27 1.92
CA ARG A 242 6.88 5.92 2.48
C ARG A 242 6.09 7.12 2.96
N ALA A 243 6.57 8.33 2.76
CA ALA A 243 5.78 9.52 3.01
C ALA A 243 4.65 9.63 1.97
N ILE A 244 3.45 10.00 2.43
CA ILE A 244 2.26 10.04 1.58
C ILE A 244 2.46 10.95 0.37
N ARG A 245 3.01 12.15 0.60
CA ARG A 245 3.31 13.10 -0.49
C ARG A 245 4.29 12.54 -1.51
N HIS A 246 5.36 11.87 -1.08
CA HIS A 246 6.31 11.20 -1.99
C HIS A 246 5.61 10.14 -2.83
N CYS A 247 4.78 9.30 -2.20
CA CYS A 247 4.07 8.23 -2.89
C CYS A 247 3.08 8.78 -3.92
N VAL A 248 2.28 9.79 -3.55
CA VAL A 248 1.31 10.43 -4.47
C VAL A 248 2.02 11.11 -5.63
N GLN A 249 3.11 11.82 -5.39
CA GLN A 249 3.92 12.43 -6.46
C GLN A 249 4.49 11.36 -7.40
N SER A 250 5.05 10.28 -6.87
CA SER A 250 5.58 9.17 -7.67
C SER A 250 4.49 8.44 -8.48
N ALA A 251 3.29 8.30 -7.91
CA ALA A 251 2.14 7.76 -8.62
C ALA A 251 1.70 8.69 -9.76
N GLN A 252 1.65 9.99 -9.52
CA GLN A 252 1.33 11.01 -10.52
C GLN A 252 2.32 11.01 -11.69
N GLU A 253 3.63 10.91 -11.42
CA GLU A 253 4.67 10.80 -12.44
C GLU A 253 4.46 9.55 -13.32
N SER A 254 4.14 8.41 -12.70
CA SER A 254 3.88 7.17 -13.43
C SER A 254 2.61 7.26 -14.28
N LEU A 255 1.54 7.82 -13.74
CA LEU A 255 0.29 8.02 -14.48
C LEU A 255 0.49 8.97 -15.68
N HIS A 256 1.27 10.04 -15.50
CA HIS A 256 1.65 10.94 -16.57
C HIS A 256 2.45 10.23 -17.67
N ALA A 257 3.38 9.36 -17.30
CA ALA A 257 4.17 8.59 -18.27
C ALA A 257 3.32 7.58 -19.06
N ILE A 258 2.31 6.96 -18.43
CA ILE A 258 1.36 6.05 -19.08
C ILE A 258 0.52 6.78 -20.12
N THR A 259 -0.01 7.95 -19.78
CA THR A 259 -0.96 8.66 -20.63
C THR A 259 -0.31 9.47 -21.74
N GLY A 260 0.98 9.79 -21.61
CA GLY A 260 1.71 10.63 -22.59
C GLY A 260 1.13 12.04 -22.79
N VAL A 261 0.15 12.42 -21.99
CA VAL A 261 -0.61 13.66 -22.17
C VAL A 261 0.03 14.80 -21.38
N SER A 262 0.25 15.91 -22.05
CA SER A 262 0.64 17.17 -21.41
C SER A 262 -0.39 17.57 -20.35
N ALA A 263 0.06 18.16 -19.24
CA ALA A 263 -0.78 18.55 -18.08
C ALA A 263 -1.98 19.46 -18.41
N SER A 264 -2.14 19.88 -19.65
CA SER A 264 -3.21 20.78 -20.13
C SER A 264 -4.43 20.05 -20.76
N SER A 265 -4.33 18.76 -21.09
CA SER A 265 -5.44 18.00 -21.68
C SER A 265 -5.67 16.71 -20.88
N SER A 266 -6.33 16.83 -19.73
CA SER A 266 -6.69 15.64 -18.95
C SER A 266 -7.93 14.99 -19.55
N GLU A 267 -7.75 13.99 -20.41
CA GLU A 267 -8.85 13.17 -20.93
C GLU A 267 -9.32 12.15 -19.89
N TYR A 268 -8.39 11.64 -19.05
CA TYR A 268 -8.67 10.60 -18.06
C TYR A 268 -9.10 11.16 -16.71
N GLU A 269 -10.14 10.58 -16.13
CA GLU A 269 -10.65 10.99 -14.82
C GLU A 269 -9.64 10.72 -13.70
N SER A 270 -8.92 9.60 -13.78
CA SER A 270 -7.83 9.26 -12.86
C SER A 270 -6.72 10.32 -12.81
N GLN A 271 -6.39 10.95 -13.96
CA GLN A 271 -5.41 12.05 -13.98
C GLN A 271 -5.93 13.30 -13.28
N LYS A 272 -7.19 13.67 -13.47
CA LYS A 272 -7.80 14.82 -12.80
C LYS A 272 -7.81 14.64 -11.29
N LEU A 273 -8.28 13.47 -10.82
CA LEU A 273 -8.34 13.15 -9.40
C LEU A 273 -6.93 13.11 -8.77
N MET A 274 -5.96 12.50 -9.46
CA MET A 274 -4.58 12.45 -8.99
C MET A 274 -3.95 13.86 -8.92
N LYS A 275 -4.25 14.74 -9.88
CA LYS A 275 -3.78 16.14 -9.89
C LYS A 275 -4.36 16.92 -8.72
N VAL A 276 -5.65 16.76 -8.44
CA VAL A 276 -6.31 17.41 -7.29
C VAL A 276 -5.68 16.94 -5.98
N LEU A 277 -5.50 15.62 -5.82
CA LEU A 277 -4.86 15.02 -4.66
C LEU A 277 -3.42 15.53 -4.45
N GLY A 278 -2.63 15.59 -5.52
CA GLY A 278 -1.27 16.11 -5.48
C GLY A 278 -1.21 17.60 -5.13
N ALA A 279 -2.09 18.43 -5.68
CA ALA A 279 -2.17 19.87 -5.38
C ALA A 279 -2.57 20.12 -3.92
N GLU A 280 -3.51 19.36 -3.39
CA GLU A 280 -3.90 19.41 -1.97
C GLU A 280 -2.70 19.14 -1.06
N LEU A 281 -1.97 18.04 -1.29
CA LEU A 281 -0.77 17.71 -0.51
C LEU A 281 0.36 18.74 -0.68
N GLN A 282 0.43 19.43 -1.81
CA GLN A 282 1.43 20.50 -2.01
C GLN A 282 1.12 21.74 -1.19
N SER A 283 -0.15 22.09 -1.04
CA SER A 283 -0.62 23.28 -0.32
C SER A 283 -0.95 23.02 1.16
N ALA A 284 -0.96 21.76 1.59
CA ALA A 284 -1.34 21.38 2.93
C ALA A 284 -0.37 21.92 4.00
N SER A 285 -0.92 22.31 5.14
CA SER A 285 -0.19 22.80 6.30
C SER A 285 -0.44 21.90 7.52
N VAL A 286 0.59 21.19 7.98
CA VAL A 286 0.48 20.27 9.12
C VAL A 286 -0.09 20.93 10.38
N PRO A 287 0.29 22.16 10.77
CA PRO A 287 -0.36 22.83 11.90
C PRO A 287 -1.88 23.01 11.73
N ARG A 288 -2.33 23.34 10.53
CA ARG A 288 -3.77 23.49 10.25
C ARG A 288 -4.47 22.13 10.27
N ILE A 289 -3.86 21.09 9.68
CA ILE A 289 -4.41 19.73 9.69
C ILE A 289 -4.61 19.24 11.13
N ILE A 290 -3.61 19.38 11.99
CA ILE A 290 -3.71 19.00 13.40
C ILE A 290 -4.81 19.78 14.13
N GLN A 291 -4.93 21.08 13.84
CA GLN A 291 -5.94 21.94 14.45
C GLN A 291 -7.37 21.61 13.98
N SER A 292 -7.56 21.24 12.72
CA SER A 292 -8.88 20.90 12.14
C SER A 292 -9.28 19.44 12.31
N GLY A 293 -8.37 18.59 12.76
CA GLY A 293 -8.57 17.15 12.91
C GLY A 293 -7.72 16.33 11.94
N LEU A 294 -6.73 15.60 12.49
CA LEU A 294 -5.84 14.76 11.66
C LEU A 294 -6.61 13.56 11.10
N HIS A 295 -7.49 12.95 11.89
CA HIS A 295 -8.30 11.82 11.44
C HIS A 295 -9.17 12.17 10.25
N GLU A 296 -9.96 13.21 10.37
CA GLU A 296 -10.87 13.68 9.32
C GLU A 296 -10.12 14.00 8.04
N TYR A 297 -8.90 14.55 8.17
CA TYR A 297 -8.03 14.81 7.02
C TYR A 297 -7.55 13.50 6.38
N LEU A 298 -7.09 12.53 7.18
CA LEU A 298 -6.59 11.25 6.68
C LEU A 298 -7.72 10.39 6.07
N ASP A 299 -8.91 10.38 6.66
CA ASP A 299 -10.07 9.69 6.11
C ASP A 299 -10.50 10.28 4.75
N ALA A 300 -10.57 11.61 4.65
CA ALA A 300 -10.82 12.29 3.38
C ALA A 300 -9.74 11.98 2.34
N LEU A 301 -8.47 11.88 2.75
CA LEU A 301 -7.35 11.54 1.87
C LEU A 301 -7.46 10.08 1.37
N GLN A 302 -7.82 9.13 2.24
CA GLN A 302 -8.06 7.72 1.89
C GLN A 302 -9.22 7.59 0.90
N THR A 303 -10.31 8.31 1.14
CA THR A 303 -11.46 8.37 0.21
C THR A 303 -11.04 8.86 -1.17
N LYS A 304 -10.23 9.91 -1.27
CA LYS A 304 -9.71 10.41 -2.55
C LYS A 304 -8.77 9.40 -3.23
N MET A 305 -7.92 8.71 -2.48
CA MET A 305 -7.06 7.64 -3.03
C MET A 305 -7.89 6.46 -3.56
N ASN A 306 -8.98 6.09 -2.89
CA ASN A 306 -9.91 5.08 -3.36
C ASN A 306 -10.59 5.52 -4.67
N ALA A 307 -11.07 6.76 -4.76
CA ALA A 307 -11.65 7.32 -5.98
C ALA A 307 -10.66 7.31 -7.16
N VAL A 308 -9.38 7.60 -6.92
CA VAL A 308 -8.33 7.43 -7.94
C VAL A 308 -8.21 5.97 -8.37
N GLY A 309 -8.24 5.02 -7.43
CA GLY A 309 -8.19 3.59 -7.74
C GLY A 309 -9.37 3.12 -8.59
N GLU A 310 -10.58 3.57 -8.28
CA GLU A 310 -11.80 3.27 -9.04
C GLU A 310 -11.76 3.88 -10.44
N SER A 311 -11.29 5.12 -10.58
CA SER A 311 -11.15 5.73 -11.90
C SER A 311 -10.06 5.08 -12.75
N LEU A 312 -8.95 4.62 -12.17
CA LEU A 312 -7.95 3.82 -12.89
C LEU A 312 -8.54 2.52 -13.44
N LEU A 313 -9.43 1.87 -12.68
CA LEU A 313 -10.14 0.67 -13.15
C LEU A 313 -10.99 0.99 -14.40
N GLN A 314 -11.74 2.10 -14.38
CA GLN A 314 -12.58 2.53 -15.51
C GLN A 314 -11.74 2.98 -16.71
N ASP A 315 -10.67 3.74 -16.48
CA ASP A 315 -9.88 4.34 -17.54
C ASP A 315 -9.01 3.32 -18.30
N PHE A 316 -8.49 2.26 -17.60
CA PHE A 316 -7.45 1.40 -18.17
C PHE A 316 -7.75 -0.11 -18.11
N PHE A 317 -8.58 -0.59 -17.17
CA PHE A 317 -8.69 -2.04 -16.91
C PHE A 317 -10.03 -2.62 -17.41
N ILE A 318 -11.10 -1.83 -17.46
CA ILE A 318 -12.37 -2.24 -18.03
C ILE A 318 -12.39 -1.87 -19.52
N LEU A 319 -12.52 -2.88 -20.38
CA LEU A 319 -12.81 -2.65 -21.81
C LEU A 319 -14.20 -2.01 -21.92
N GLY A 320 -14.26 -0.75 -22.34
CA GLY A 320 -15.53 -0.12 -22.71
C GLY A 320 -16.26 -0.96 -23.78
N PRO A 321 -17.60 -0.87 -23.89
CA PRO A 321 -18.32 -1.53 -24.95
C PRO A 321 -17.73 -1.09 -26.29
N VAL A 322 -17.29 -2.06 -27.11
CA VAL A 322 -16.83 -1.79 -28.48
C VAL A 322 -18.03 -1.19 -29.22
N GLU A 323 -18.02 0.12 -29.46
CA GLU A 323 -18.92 0.74 -30.39
C GLU A 323 -18.67 0.09 -31.75
N ARG A 324 -19.51 -0.86 -32.11
CA ARG A 324 -19.57 -1.35 -33.49
C ARG A 324 -20.01 -0.16 -34.33
N SER A 325 -19.08 0.47 -35.00
CA SER A 325 -19.41 1.36 -36.10
C SER A 325 -20.26 0.54 -37.10
N VAL A 326 -21.56 0.73 -37.03
CA VAL A 326 -22.49 0.24 -38.08
C VAL A 326 -22.11 1.03 -39.33
N GLY A 327 -21.26 0.43 -40.16
CA GLY A 327 -20.95 0.94 -41.47
C GLY A 327 -22.28 1.09 -42.21
N ALA A 328 -22.67 2.32 -42.46
CA ALA A 328 -23.76 2.64 -43.38
C ALA A 328 -23.38 2.10 -44.76
N GLY A 329 -23.83 0.89 -45.05
CA GLY A 329 -23.82 0.34 -46.39
C GLY A 329 -24.75 1.17 -47.24
N GLY A 330 -24.19 2.15 -47.97
CA GLY A 330 -24.90 2.88 -48.99
C GLY A 330 -25.35 1.92 -50.07
N ALA A 331 -26.65 1.75 -50.18
CA ALA A 331 -27.26 1.23 -51.38
C ALA A 331 -27.01 2.25 -52.52
N GLN A 332 -26.37 1.79 -53.59
CA GLN A 332 -26.44 2.45 -54.89
C GLN A 332 -26.90 1.44 -55.90
N HIS A 333 -27.88 1.88 -56.69
CA HIS A 333 -28.58 1.26 -57.81
C HIS A 333 -27.67 0.64 -58.88
#